data_15cffddde8a59d4c37da1ce799145371
#
_entry.id   15cffddde8a59d4c37da1ce799145371
#
_cell.length_a   1.000
_cell.length_b   1.000
_cell.length_c   1.000
_cell.angle_alpha   90.00
_cell.angle_beta   90.00
_cell.angle_gamma   90.00
#
_symmetry.space_group_name_H-M   'P 1'
#
loop_
_entity.id
_entity.type
_entity.pdbx_description
1 polymer ?
#
loop_
_entity_poly.entity_id
_entity_poly.type
_entity_poly.pdbx_seq_one_letter_code
_entity_poly.pdbx_strand_id
1 'polypeptide(L)'
;MVRRLLAGLTCLLLGGCSSVSYYSQLASGQWQLLQAREPVAKVIADPARPQVLRDHLAQSQKARAFASQQLQLPDNQSYRLYADIGRPYVVWNVFATSEFSLLPQNHCFPIAGCVAYRGYYTQDAARGEAALLQLRGMDVSIGGVEAYSTLGWFNDPIMSSMMRWGEERLATVIFHELAHQRFYVKDDTEFNESFATFVEQEGTRQWRAARGLGPASESTLKQRDQFIQLILDTRNRLERLYAQPLAADAMRRAKAAEFERLRRDYRQLRDSQWAGDQRYDAWINQPLNNARLLPFGLYDQWVPAFAALFRQEGGDWLRFYGAVEQLGRLPVEQRKSTLRQLEGHDRQGPIAGKPAPTF
;
A
#
# COMPACT_ATOMS: atom_id res chain seq x y z
N MET A 1 8.06 24.54 46.16
CA MET A 1 7.01 24.46 45.12
C MET A 1 7.52 24.91 43.73
N VAL A 2 8.18 26.04 43.58
CA VAL A 2 8.67 26.58 42.30
C VAL A 2 9.65 25.62 41.55
N ARG A 3 10.58 24.93 42.22
CA ARG A 3 11.50 23.97 41.62
C ARG A 3 10.79 22.75 41.00
N ARG A 4 9.69 22.28 41.58
CA ARG A 4 8.89 21.17 41.04
C ARG A 4 8.04 21.58 39.85
N LEU A 5 7.58 22.83 39.82
CA LEU A 5 6.87 23.44 38.69
C LEU A 5 7.81 23.67 37.50
N LEU A 6 9.05 24.15 37.73
CA LEU A 6 10.07 24.31 36.70
C LEU A 6 10.48 22.98 36.11
N ALA A 7 10.70 21.94 36.92
CA ALA A 7 11.03 20.59 36.41
C ALA A 7 9.87 20.00 35.58
N GLY A 8 8.63 20.19 36.01
CA GLY A 8 7.45 19.75 35.24
C GLY A 8 7.30 20.49 33.90
N LEU A 9 7.60 21.79 33.87
CA LEU A 9 7.55 22.61 32.65
C LEU A 9 8.67 22.23 31.68
N THR A 10 9.87 21.91 32.18
CA THR A 10 11.01 21.47 31.36
C THR A 10 10.75 20.10 30.73
N CYS A 11 10.11 19.15 31.45
CA CYS A 11 9.73 17.86 30.90
C CYS A 11 8.62 17.98 29.82
N LEU A 12 7.68 18.91 29.98
CA LEU A 12 6.64 19.19 28.97
C LEU A 12 7.26 19.79 27.69
N LEU A 13 8.27 20.62 27.80
CA LEU A 13 8.97 21.23 26.66
C LEU A 13 9.82 20.22 25.89
N LEU A 14 10.46 19.26 26.58
CA LEU A 14 11.28 18.23 25.92
C LEU A 14 10.45 17.16 25.20
N GLY A 15 9.27 16.81 25.72
CA GLY A 15 8.34 15.89 25.06
C GLY A 15 7.65 16.50 23.82
N GLY A 16 7.52 17.81 23.75
CA GLY A 16 6.88 18.53 22.63
C GLY A 16 7.78 18.67 21.40
N CYS A 17 9.10 18.75 21.56
CA CYS A 17 10.04 19.05 20.47
C CYS A 17 10.04 18.02 19.33
N SER A 18 9.91 16.73 19.62
CA SER A 18 9.88 15.68 18.59
C SER A 18 8.59 15.72 17.77
N SER A 19 7.45 15.99 18.39
CA SER A 19 6.16 16.12 17.70
C SER A 19 6.12 17.39 16.85
N VAL A 20 6.60 18.52 17.37
CA VAL A 20 6.68 19.79 16.64
C VAL A 20 7.59 19.65 15.43
N SER A 21 8.78 19.05 15.57
CA SER A 21 9.70 18.79 14.45
C SER A 21 9.06 17.89 13.40
N TYR A 22 8.35 16.84 13.83
CA TYR A 22 7.66 15.94 12.91
C TYR A 22 6.56 16.64 12.10
N TYR A 23 5.66 17.38 12.75
CA TYR A 23 4.60 18.10 12.03
C TYR A 23 5.14 19.26 11.19
N SER A 24 6.23 19.90 11.60
CA SER A 24 6.91 20.94 10.81
C SER A 24 7.45 20.36 9.50
N GLN A 25 8.10 19.19 9.52
CA GLN A 25 8.59 18.55 8.28
C GLN A 25 7.44 18.09 7.37
N LEU A 26 6.31 17.64 7.94
CA LEU A 26 5.10 17.31 7.17
C LEU A 26 4.54 18.56 6.47
N ALA A 27 4.37 19.65 7.21
CA ALA A 27 3.85 20.91 6.70
C ALA A 27 4.79 21.48 5.60
N SER A 28 6.11 21.51 5.86
CA SER A 28 7.09 21.99 4.89
C SER A 28 7.15 21.14 3.63
N GLY A 29 7.17 19.80 3.77
CA GLY A 29 7.22 18.90 2.64
C GLY A 29 5.96 18.96 1.79
N GLN A 30 4.78 19.01 2.42
CA GLN A 30 3.51 19.22 1.73
C GLN A 30 3.46 20.57 1.02
N TRP A 31 3.90 21.65 1.68
CA TRP A 31 3.96 22.98 1.09
C TRP A 31 4.84 23.01 -0.17
N GLN A 32 6.04 22.42 -0.12
CA GLN A 32 6.94 22.33 -1.29
C GLN A 32 6.26 21.58 -2.45
N LEU A 33 5.57 20.47 -2.16
CA LEU A 33 4.82 19.73 -3.17
C LEU A 33 3.70 20.59 -3.79
N LEU A 34 2.94 21.32 -2.97
CA LEU A 34 1.87 22.20 -3.44
C LEU A 34 2.38 23.33 -4.33
N GLN A 35 3.55 23.89 -4.03
CA GLN A 35 4.19 24.95 -4.82
C GLN A 35 4.75 24.44 -6.16
N ALA A 36 5.17 23.18 -6.21
CA ALA A 36 5.73 22.58 -7.44
C ALA A 36 4.66 22.19 -8.49
N ARG A 37 3.37 22.32 -8.16
CA ARG A 37 2.28 21.87 -9.04
C ARG A 37 2.07 22.79 -10.23
N GLU A 38 1.93 22.20 -11.41
CA GLU A 38 1.50 22.87 -12.62
C GLU A 38 0.44 22.03 -13.37
N PRO A 39 -0.47 22.65 -14.15
CA PRO A 39 -1.46 21.89 -14.92
C PRO A 39 -0.81 20.90 -15.89
N VAL A 40 -1.22 19.63 -15.87
CA VAL A 40 -0.72 18.61 -16.81
C VAL A 40 -0.90 19.03 -18.26
N ALA A 41 -2.02 19.67 -18.61
CA ALA A 41 -2.28 20.17 -19.97
C ALA A 41 -1.22 21.18 -20.41
N LYS A 42 -0.72 22.03 -19.50
CA LYS A 42 0.35 22.99 -19.79
C LYS A 42 1.67 22.27 -20.07
N VAL A 43 2.03 21.25 -19.26
CA VAL A 43 3.25 20.47 -19.48
C VAL A 43 3.21 19.70 -20.80
N ILE A 44 2.06 19.11 -21.15
CA ILE A 44 1.88 18.39 -22.42
C ILE A 44 2.04 19.35 -23.63
N ALA A 45 1.54 20.57 -23.53
CA ALA A 45 1.59 21.56 -24.61
C ALA A 45 2.97 22.22 -24.76
N ASP A 46 3.85 22.14 -23.78
CA ASP A 46 5.16 22.81 -23.78
C ASP A 46 6.21 21.98 -24.55
N PRO A 47 6.65 22.46 -25.78
CA PRO A 47 7.63 21.72 -26.55
C PRO A 47 9.04 21.73 -25.96
N ALA A 48 9.32 22.56 -24.95
CA ALA A 48 10.59 22.59 -24.23
C ALA A 48 10.71 21.42 -23.22
N ARG A 49 9.60 20.78 -22.86
CA ARG A 49 9.60 19.60 -21.99
C ARG A 49 9.96 18.33 -22.76
N PRO A 50 10.64 17.37 -22.14
CA PRO A 50 10.98 16.10 -22.77
C PRO A 50 9.74 15.40 -23.35
N GLN A 51 9.84 14.88 -24.57
CA GLN A 51 8.73 14.20 -25.26
C GLN A 51 8.19 13.03 -24.42
N VAL A 52 9.08 12.22 -23.83
CA VAL A 52 8.70 11.09 -22.98
C VAL A 52 7.82 11.52 -21.80
N LEU A 53 8.13 12.65 -21.15
CA LEU A 53 7.32 13.20 -20.07
C LEU A 53 5.93 13.60 -20.57
N ARG A 54 5.87 14.29 -21.72
CA ARG A 54 4.61 14.74 -22.32
C ARG A 54 3.72 13.55 -22.70
N ASP A 55 4.30 12.51 -23.28
CA ASP A 55 3.58 11.29 -23.68
C ASP A 55 3.05 10.53 -22.44
N HIS A 56 3.87 10.34 -21.40
CA HIS A 56 3.44 9.71 -20.16
C HIS A 56 2.30 10.51 -19.50
N LEU A 57 2.39 11.83 -19.44
CA LEU A 57 1.32 12.66 -18.91
C LEU A 57 0.05 12.62 -19.77
N ALA A 58 0.16 12.58 -21.08
CA ALA A 58 -0.99 12.43 -21.98
C ALA A 58 -1.71 11.08 -21.73
N GLN A 59 -0.97 9.99 -21.56
CA GLN A 59 -1.55 8.69 -21.25
C GLN A 59 -2.16 8.66 -19.85
N SER A 60 -1.54 9.32 -18.87
CA SER A 60 -2.11 9.44 -17.53
C SER A 60 -3.48 10.12 -17.51
N GLN A 61 -3.70 11.13 -18.37
CA GLN A 61 -5.00 11.78 -18.48
C GLN A 61 -6.06 10.87 -19.11
N LYS A 62 -5.69 10.00 -20.06
CA LYS A 62 -6.60 8.96 -20.57
C LYS A 62 -6.98 7.96 -19.47
N ALA A 63 -6.01 7.51 -18.68
CA ALA A 63 -6.26 6.64 -17.52
C ALA A 63 -7.14 7.34 -16.46
N ARG A 64 -6.89 8.63 -16.21
CA ARG A 64 -7.70 9.44 -15.29
C ARG A 64 -9.16 9.57 -15.73
N ALA A 65 -9.39 9.79 -17.04
CA ALA A 65 -10.74 9.83 -17.61
C ALA A 65 -11.42 8.45 -17.51
N PHE A 66 -10.71 7.37 -17.83
CA PHE A 66 -11.20 6.00 -17.70
C PHE A 66 -11.60 5.68 -16.25
N ALA A 67 -10.78 6.09 -15.27
CA ALA A 67 -11.07 5.90 -13.84
C ALA A 67 -12.45 6.45 -13.44
N SER A 68 -12.80 7.65 -13.90
CA SER A 68 -14.11 8.25 -13.57
C SER A 68 -15.24 7.69 -14.41
N GLN A 69 -15.03 7.49 -15.71
CA GLN A 69 -16.10 7.09 -16.64
C GLN A 69 -16.43 5.60 -16.58
N GLN A 70 -15.45 4.74 -16.40
CA GLN A 70 -15.62 3.28 -16.45
C GLN A 70 -15.54 2.63 -15.07
N LEU A 71 -14.61 3.09 -14.19
CA LEU A 71 -14.46 2.53 -12.86
C LEU A 71 -15.31 3.25 -11.79
N GLN A 72 -16.03 4.30 -12.17
CA GLN A 72 -16.88 5.10 -11.25
C GLN A 72 -16.11 5.66 -10.04
N LEU A 73 -14.82 5.93 -10.24
CA LEU A 73 -13.96 6.60 -9.26
C LEU A 73 -14.21 8.12 -9.29
N PRO A 74 -13.88 8.86 -8.21
CA PRO A 74 -14.20 10.28 -8.09
C PRO A 74 -13.68 11.12 -9.27
N ASP A 75 -14.54 11.96 -9.86
CA ASP A 75 -14.15 12.94 -10.87
C ASP A 75 -13.86 14.29 -10.23
N ASN A 76 -12.64 14.46 -9.76
CA ASN A 76 -12.15 15.68 -9.12
C ASN A 76 -10.83 16.16 -9.78
N GLN A 77 -10.14 17.11 -9.17
CA GLN A 77 -8.91 17.70 -9.72
C GLN A 77 -7.63 16.87 -9.40
N SER A 78 -7.73 15.78 -8.62
CA SER A 78 -6.58 14.91 -8.37
C SER A 78 -6.08 14.27 -9.67
N TYR A 79 -4.75 14.21 -9.81
CA TYR A 79 -4.02 13.69 -10.98
C TYR A 79 -4.23 14.48 -12.30
N ARG A 80 -4.69 15.73 -12.18
CA ARG A 80 -4.74 16.72 -13.29
C ARG A 80 -3.62 17.76 -13.21
N LEU A 81 -2.82 17.70 -12.13
CA LEU A 81 -1.63 18.50 -11.90
C LEU A 81 -0.39 17.61 -11.95
N TYR A 82 0.74 18.17 -12.37
CA TYR A 82 2.07 17.56 -12.31
C TYR A 82 2.93 18.31 -11.33
N ALA A 83 3.79 17.60 -10.59
CA ALA A 83 4.78 18.19 -9.70
C ALA A 83 6.14 17.51 -9.89
N ASP A 84 7.15 18.29 -10.29
CA ASP A 84 8.52 17.82 -10.24
C ASP A 84 9.06 17.97 -8.84
N ILE A 85 9.32 16.83 -8.18
CA ILE A 85 9.82 16.79 -6.81
C ILE A 85 11.34 16.61 -6.72
N GLY A 86 12.04 16.43 -7.85
CA GLY A 86 13.50 16.33 -7.94
C GLY A 86 14.12 15.16 -7.14
N ARG A 87 13.33 14.15 -6.76
CA ARG A 87 13.77 13.01 -5.94
C ARG A 87 13.00 11.74 -6.27
N PRO A 88 13.57 10.54 -5.97
CA PRO A 88 12.98 9.26 -6.38
C PRO A 88 11.70 8.89 -5.61
N TYR A 89 11.48 9.44 -4.42
CA TYR A 89 10.32 9.16 -3.57
C TYR A 89 9.75 10.45 -3.00
N VAL A 90 8.44 10.53 -2.88
CA VAL A 90 7.77 11.68 -2.27
C VAL A 90 7.91 11.65 -0.75
N VAL A 91 7.78 10.46 -0.15
CA VAL A 91 8.01 10.22 1.28
C VAL A 91 8.74 8.89 1.49
N TRP A 92 9.31 8.70 2.68
CA TRP A 92 9.87 7.44 3.17
C TRP A 92 9.05 6.98 4.37
N ASN A 93 8.39 5.85 4.25
CA ASN A 93 7.63 5.24 5.33
C ASN A 93 8.54 4.38 6.20
N VAL A 94 8.52 4.62 7.51
CA VAL A 94 9.18 3.81 8.52
C VAL A 94 8.14 2.88 9.14
N PHE A 95 8.34 1.58 8.93
CA PHE A 95 7.58 0.50 9.54
C PHE A 95 8.35 -0.05 10.73
N ALA A 96 7.67 -0.35 11.83
CA ALA A 96 8.30 -0.95 12.99
C ALA A 96 7.38 -1.98 13.64
N THR A 97 8.00 -3.02 14.23
CA THR A 97 7.34 -4.02 15.07
C THR A 97 8.19 -4.32 16.30
N SER A 98 7.58 -4.85 17.35
CA SER A 98 8.38 -5.49 18.42
C SER A 98 9.16 -6.69 17.85
N GLU A 99 10.27 -7.04 18.50
CA GLU A 99 11.19 -8.09 18.03
C GLU A 99 10.48 -9.44 17.75
N PHE A 100 9.49 -9.80 18.55
CA PHE A 100 8.71 -11.05 18.43
C PHE A 100 7.23 -10.75 18.19
N SER A 101 6.92 -9.86 17.24
CA SER A 101 5.54 -9.54 16.86
C SER A 101 5.47 -9.17 15.39
N LEU A 102 4.35 -9.48 14.75
CA LEU A 102 3.99 -9.02 13.41
C LEU A 102 2.97 -7.88 13.45
N LEU A 103 2.60 -7.43 14.65
CA LEU A 103 1.74 -6.26 14.81
C LEU A 103 2.56 -5.00 14.58
N PRO A 104 2.10 -4.08 13.71
CA PRO A 104 2.80 -2.82 13.48
C PRO A 104 2.75 -1.91 14.70
N GLN A 105 3.79 -1.09 14.86
CA GLN A 105 3.69 0.09 15.71
C GLN A 105 2.80 1.11 15.01
N ASN A 106 1.61 1.32 15.55
CA ASN A 106 0.67 2.28 14.99
C ASN A 106 1.04 3.72 15.36
N HIS A 107 0.80 4.63 14.42
CA HIS A 107 0.92 6.08 14.58
C HIS A 107 -0.41 6.72 14.26
N CYS A 108 -0.95 7.51 15.21
CA CYS A 108 -2.29 8.08 15.09
C CYS A 108 -2.22 9.55 14.70
N PHE A 109 -3.01 9.92 13.69
CA PHE A 109 -3.11 11.27 13.13
C PHE A 109 -4.55 11.77 13.18
N PRO A 110 -4.79 13.09 13.30
CA PRO A 110 -6.15 13.63 13.45
C PRO A 110 -7.10 13.27 12.30
N ILE A 111 -6.61 13.23 11.05
CA ILE A 111 -7.42 12.99 9.85
C ILE A 111 -7.37 11.51 9.45
N ALA A 112 -6.18 10.97 9.22
CA ALA A 112 -6.00 9.60 8.73
C ALA A 112 -6.32 8.51 9.77
N GLY A 113 -6.44 8.88 11.04
CA GLY A 113 -6.54 7.92 12.12
C GLY A 113 -5.20 7.23 12.42
N CYS A 114 -5.24 5.99 12.89
CA CYS A 114 -4.05 5.22 13.22
C CYS A 114 -3.60 4.38 12.02
N VAL A 115 -2.35 4.56 11.60
CA VAL A 115 -1.73 3.86 10.48
C VAL A 115 -0.50 3.07 10.93
N ALA A 116 -0.15 2.05 10.18
CA ALA A 116 0.90 1.07 10.48
C ALA A 116 2.33 1.57 10.22
N TYR A 117 2.50 2.84 9.85
CA TYR A 117 3.80 3.43 9.48
C TYR A 117 3.86 4.91 9.80
N ARG A 118 5.06 5.48 9.73
CA ARG A 118 5.29 6.92 9.88
C ARG A 118 6.05 7.46 8.68
N GLY A 119 5.48 8.45 7.99
CA GLY A 119 6.03 9.03 6.76
C GLY A 119 6.98 10.20 7.03
N TYR A 120 8.06 10.30 6.24
CA TYR A 120 9.05 11.38 6.29
C TYR A 120 9.33 11.91 4.89
N TYR A 121 9.39 13.22 4.71
CA TYR A 121 9.70 13.84 3.42
C TYR A 121 11.19 13.79 3.05
N THR A 122 12.08 13.42 3.98
CA THR A 122 13.50 13.21 3.72
C THR A 122 13.96 11.83 4.17
N GLN A 123 14.89 11.25 3.44
CA GLN A 123 15.44 9.93 3.78
C GLN A 123 16.22 9.97 5.09
N ASP A 124 16.92 11.08 5.38
CA ASP A 124 17.72 11.20 6.61
C ASP A 124 16.82 11.26 7.86
N ALA A 125 15.67 11.96 7.79
CA ALA A 125 14.72 11.94 8.88
C ALA A 125 14.13 10.54 9.12
N ALA A 126 13.82 9.79 8.03
CA ALA A 126 13.38 8.40 8.14
C ALA A 126 14.46 7.48 8.75
N ARG A 127 15.71 7.65 8.34
CA ARG A 127 16.86 6.91 8.92
C ARG A 127 17.08 7.24 10.40
N GLY A 128 16.94 8.51 10.77
CA GLY A 128 17.06 8.94 12.18
C GLY A 128 15.99 8.26 13.05
N GLU A 129 14.72 8.27 12.62
CA GLU A 129 13.65 7.56 13.33
C GLU A 129 13.90 6.06 13.39
N ALA A 130 14.30 5.45 12.28
CA ALA A 130 14.60 4.02 12.22
C ALA A 130 15.70 3.63 13.22
N ALA A 131 16.77 4.43 13.32
CA ALA A 131 17.84 4.20 14.27
C ALA A 131 17.37 4.27 15.72
N LEU A 132 16.52 5.25 16.06
CA LEU A 132 15.93 5.36 17.40
C LEU A 132 15.05 4.15 17.76
N LEU A 133 14.28 3.63 16.82
CA LEU A 133 13.45 2.45 17.03
C LEU A 133 14.31 1.18 17.16
N GLN A 134 15.37 1.05 16.37
CA GLN A 134 16.32 -0.06 16.49
C GLN A 134 17.04 -0.07 17.84
N LEU A 135 17.41 1.10 18.38
CA LEU A 135 17.98 1.22 19.72
C LEU A 135 17.02 0.76 20.83
N ARG A 136 15.70 0.78 20.55
CA ARG A 136 14.66 0.22 21.45
C ARG A 136 14.42 -1.28 21.24
N GLY A 137 15.24 -1.95 20.43
CA GLY A 137 15.12 -3.38 20.14
C GLY A 137 13.98 -3.74 19.17
N MET A 138 13.50 -2.79 18.36
CA MET A 138 12.45 -3.05 17.38
C MET A 138 13.04 -3.52 16.05
N ASP A 139 12.30 -4.37 15.34
CA ASP A 139 12.49 -4.60 13.92
C ASP A 139 11.98 -3.39 13.14
N VAL A 140 12.79 -2.87 12.22
CA VAL A 140 12.47 -1.66 11.47
C VAL A 140 12.74 -1.85 9.98
N SER A 141 11.88 -1.31 9.13
CA SER A 141 12.05 -1.25 7.68
C SER A 141 11.69 0.13 7.15
N ILE A 142 12.47 0.63 6.19
CA ILE A 142 12.20 1.89 5.51
C ILE A 142 11.80 1.56 4.06
N GLY A 143 10.63 2.02 3.64
CA GLY A 143 10.15 1.93 2.26
C GLY A 143 10.02 3.31 1.63
N GLY A 144 10.56 3.50 0.41
CA GLY A 144 10.30 4.70 -0.38
C GLY A 144 8.91 4.62 -1.00
N VAL A 145 8.15 5.72 -0.93
CA VAL A 145 6.81 5.87 -1.48
C VAL A 145 6.87 6.81 -2.67
N GLU A 146 6.42 6.34 -3.81
CA GLU A 146 6.51 7.06 -5.08
C GLU A 146 5.28 7.94 -5.33
N ALA A 147 4.13 7.56 -4.74
CA ALA A 147 2.87 8.28 -4.76
C ALA A 147 2.16 8.12 -3.40
N TYR A 148 1.31 9.04 -3.04
CA TYR A 148 0.37 8.92 -1.92
C TYR A 148 -0.89 9.76 -2.17
N SER A 149 -1.98 9.40 -1.51
CA SER A 149 -3.20 10.18 -1.54
C SER A 149 -3.36 11.01 -0.26
N THR A 150 -3.81 12.24 -0.44
CA THR A 150 -4.31 13.07 0.66
C THR A 150 -5.82 12.88 0.88
N LEU A 151 -6.38 11.78 0.41
CA LEU A 151 -7.81 11.49 0.39
C LEU A 151 -8.63 12.58 -0.32
N GLY A 152 -8.02 13.26 -1.30
CA GLY A 152 -8.63 14.34 -2.08
C GLY A 152 -8.62 15.71 -1.42
N TRP A 153 -8.04 15.88 -0.24
CA TRP A 153 -7.98 17.18 0.44
C TRP A 153 -7.18 18.24 -0.32
N PHE A 154 -6.18 17.87 -1.13
CA PHE A 154 -5.24 18.79 -1.78
C PHE A 154 -5.09 18.58 -3.28
N ASN A 155 -6.02 18.02 -4.01
CA ASN A 155 -5.87 17.79 -5.46
C ASN A 155 -4.51 17.17 -5.78
N ASP A 156 -4.32 15.91 -5.39
CA ASP A 156 -3.03 15.21 -5.46
C ASP A 156 -2.44 15.23 -6.88
N PRO A 157 -1.16 15.63 -7.06
CA PRO A 157 -0.54 15.71 -8.38
C PRO A 157 0.02 14.37 -8.84
N ILE A 158 0.23 14.21 -10.14
CA ILE A 158 1.18 13.25 -10.69
C ILE A 158 2.58 13.76 -10.38
N MET A 159 3.41 12.96 -9.72
CA MET A 159 4.76 13.37 -9.29
C MET A 159 5.84 12.84 -10.24
N SER A 160 6.97 13.56 -10.33
CA SER A 160 8.12 13.11 -11.15
C SER A 160 8.68 11.75 -10.70
N SER A 161 8.52 11.37 -9.44
CA SER A 161 8.82 10.01 -8.93
C SER A 161 8.07 8.90 -9.67
N MET A 162 6.88 9.20 -10.18
CA MET A 162 6.03 8.24 -10.90
C MET A 162 6.42 8.12 -12.39
N MET A 163 7.20 9.05 -12.93
CA MET A 163 7.52 9.12 -14.38
C MET A 163 8.51 8.05 -14.84
N ARG A 164 9.20 7.38 -13.96
CA ARG A 164 10.08 6.25 -14.28
C ARG A 164 9.32 4.93 -14.51
N TRP A 165 8.03 4.92 -14.24
CA TRP A 165 7.16 3.78 -14.51
C TRP A 165 6.69 3.76 -15.97
N GLY A 166 6.36 2.60 -16.49
CA GLY A 166 5.60 2.50 -17.72
C GLY A 166 4.16 3.04 -17.54
N GLU A 167 3.52 3.35 -18.65
CA GLU A 167 2.16 3.91 -18.70
C GLU A 167 1.13 3.10 -17.88
N GLU A 168 1.25 1.77 -17.93
CA GLU A 168 0.33 0.88 -17.21
C GLU A 168 0.47 1.03 -15.70
N ARG A 169 1.71 1.07 -15.19
CA ARG A 169 1.95 1.25 -13.75
C ARG A 169 1.45 2.61 -13.26
N LEU A 170 1.60 3.65 -14.08
CA LEU A 170 1.09 4.97 -13.74
C LEU A 170 -0.45 4.97 -13.63
N ALA A 171 -1.15 4.33 -14.61
CA ALA A 171 -2.60 4.16 -14.55
C ALA A 171 -3.04 3.38 -13.30
N THR A 172 -2.35 2.29 -13.02
CA THR A 172 -2.55 1.41 -11.86
C THR A 172 -2.53 2.21 -10.55
N VAL A 173 -1.50 3.03 -10.35
CA VAL A 173 -1.38 3.87 -9.13
C VAL A 173 -2.48 4.94 -9.07
N ILE A 174 -2.84 5.55 -10.19
CA ILE A 174 -3.97 6.50 -10.21
C ILE A 174 -5.27 5.83 -9.76
N PHE A 175 -5.54 4.60 -10.18
CA PHE A 175 -6.75 3.87 -9.75
C PHE A 175 -6.71 3.55 -8.26
N HIS A 176 -5.56 3.11 -7.75
CA HIS A 176 -5.33 2.83 -6.34
C HIS A 176 -5.62 4.05 -5.45
N GLU A 177 -4.99 5.17 -5.77
CA GLU A 177 -5.10 6.38 -4.97
C GLU A 177 -6.51 7.02 -5.06
N LEU A 178 -7.17 6.91 -6.22
CA LEU A 178 -8.57 7.34 -6.36
C LEU A 178 -9.53 6.44 -5.61
N ALA A 179 -9.22 5.15 -5.43
CA ALA A 179 -10.02 4.27 -4.60
C ALA A 179 -10.02 4.72 -3.14
N HIS A 180 -8.88 5.16 -2.59
CA HIS A 180 -8.83 5.77 -1.25
C HIS A 180 -9.71 7.02 -1.13
N GLN A 181 -9.86 7.80 -2.21
CA GLN A 181 -10.75 8.96 -2.23
C GLN A 181 -12.23 8.57 -2.39
N ARG A 182 -12.51 7.39 -2.96
CA ARG A 182 -13.87 6.86 -3.11
C ARG A 182 -14.44 6.38 -1.77
N PHE A 183 -13.63 5.66 -1.00
CA PHE A 183 -14.00 5.17 0.31
C PHE A 183 -12.79 4.90 1.19
N TYR A 184 -12.88 5.29 2.46
CA TYR A 184 -11.82 5.11 3.46
C TYR A 184 -12.43 4.84 4.83
N VAL A 185 -11.95 3.79 5.51
CA VAL A 185 -12.34 3.45 6.87
C VAL A 185 -11.24 3.91 7.82
N LYS A 186 -11.57 4.83 8.71
CA LYS A 186 -10.62 5.32 9.72
C LYS A 186 -10.12 4.16 10.59
N ASP A 187 -8.83 4.15 10.89
CA ASP A 187 -8.16 3.17 11.77
C ASP A 187 -8.10 1.72 11.23
N ASP A 188 -8.37 1.50 9.93
CA ASP A 188 -8.28 0.17 9.32
C ASP A 188 -7.44 0.18 8.03
N THR A 189 -6.13 0.30 8.19
CA THR A 189 -5.17 0.32 7.07
C THR A 189 -5.28 -0.94 6.20
N GLU A 190 -5.39 -2.12 6.82
CA GLU A 190 -5.48 -3.42 6.14
C GLU A 190 -6.69 -3.50 5.19
N PHE A 191 -7.85 -3.02 5.64
CA PHE A 191 -9.05 -2.92 4.82
C PHE A 191 -8.86 -1.94 3.66
N ASN A 192 -8.37 -0.72 3.96
CA ASN A 192 -8.24 0.35 2.98
C ASN A 192 -7.26 -0.01 1.86
N GLU A 193 -6.09 -0.55 2.22
CA GLU A 193 -5.07 -0.92 1.25
C GLU A 193 -5.50 -2.12 0.39
N SER A 194 -6.11 -3.14 1.01
CA SER A 194 -6.62 -4.28 0.24
C SER A 194 -7.77 -3.89 -0.70
N PHE A 195 -8.65 -2.97 -0.29
CA PHE A 195 -9.70 -2.42 -1.14
C PHE A 195 -9.10 -1.67 -2.34
N ALA A 196 -8.16 -0.75 -2.09
CA ALA A 196 -7.51 0.01 -3.15
C ALA A 196 -6.70 -0.90 -4.09
N THR A 197 -6.01 -1.91 -3.56
CA THR A 197 -5.28 -2.91 -4.35
C THR A 197 -6.23 -3.73 -5.24
N PHE A 198 -7.42 -4.10 -4.76
CA PHE A 198 -8.41 -4.77 -5.61
C PHE A 198 -8.86 -3.85 -6.76
N VAL A 199 -9.22 -2.59 -6.45
CA VAL A 199 -9.65 -1.62 -7.48
C VAL A 199 -8.53 -1.36 -8.49
N GLU A 200 -7.30 -1.27 -8.04
CA GLU A 200 -6.10 -1.18 -8.85
C GLU A 200 -6.01 -2.35 -9.85
N GLN A 201 -6.12 -3.58 -9.37
CA GLN A 201 -5.95 -4.79 -10.19
C GLN A 201 -7.06 -4.95 -11.22
N GLU A 202 -8.32 -4.89 -10.79
CA GLU A 202 -9.48 -5.04 -11.67
C GLU A 202 -9.59 -3.84 -12.63
N GLY A 203 -9.35 -2.62 -12.15
CA GLY A 203 -9.31 -1.43 -12.98
C GLY A 203 -8.24 -1.51 -14.07
N THR A 204 -7.04 -1.99 -13.74
CA THR A 204 -5.96 -2.20 -14.72
C THR A 204 -6.34 -3.26 -15.75
N ARG A 205 -6.97 -4.35 -15.32
CA ARG A 205 -7.48 -5.40 -16.22
C ARG A 205 -8.47 -4.82 -17.24
N GLN A 206 -9.45 -4.02 -16.77
CA GLN A 206 -10.44 -3.36 -17.63
C GLN A 206 -9.81 -2.30 -18.53
N TRP A 207 -8.84 -1.51 -18.03
CA TRP A 207 -8.09 -0.53 -18.79
C TRP A 207 -7.31 -1.16 -19.95
N ARG A 208 -6.65 -2.30 -19.72
CA ARG A 208 -5.98 -3.07 -20.77
C ARG A 208 -6.97 -3.53 -21.85
N ALA A 209 -8.09 -4.12 -21.43
CA ALA A 209 -9.14 -4.57 -22.35
C ALA A 209 -9.69 -3.43 -23.22
N ALA A 210 -9.98 -2.27 -22.62
CA ALA A 210 -10.45 -1.08 -23.32
C ALA A 210 -9.46 -0.53 -24.36
N ARG A 211 -8.16 -0.81 -24.17
CA ARG A 211 -7.08 -0.44 -25.12
C ARG A 211 -6.79 -1.52 -26.18
N GLY A 212 -7.55 -2.60 -26.20
CA GLY A 212 -7.28 -3.75 -27.06
C GLY A 212 -5.99 -4.51 -26.71
N LEU A 213 -5.44 -4.29 -25.52
CA LEU A 213 -4.29 -5.02 -25.01
C LEU A 213 -4.78 -6.36 -24.44
N GLY A 214 -4.06 -7.43 -24.74
CA GLY A 214 -4.31 -8.73 -24.11
C GLY A 214 -4.22 -8.64 -22.58
N PRO A 215 -4.66 -9.69 -21.86
CA PRO A 215 -4.50 -9.75 -20.41
C PRO A 215 -3.01 -9.55 -20.04
N ALA A 216 -2.75 -9.09 -18.82
CA ALA A 216 -1.38 -9.08 -18.31
C ALA A 216 -0.81 -10.50 -18.40
N SER A 217 0.51 -10.61 -18.56
CA SER A 217 1.16 -11.93 -18.66
C SER A 217 0.72 -12.80 -17.48
N GLU A 218 0.05 -13.91 -17.77
CA GLU A 218 -0.42 -14.86 -16.77
C GLU A 218 0.74 -15.35 -15.89
N SER A 219 1.91 -15.57 -16.50
CA SER A 219 3.11 -15.97 -15.76
C SER A 219 3.55 -14.88 -14.77
N THR A 220 3.49 -13.60 -15.16
CA THR A 220 3.85 -12.46 -14.28
C THR A 220 2.87 -12.33 -13.11
N LEU A 221 1.58 -12.45 -13.36
CA LEU A 221 0.56 -12.42 -12.31
C LEU A 221 0.73 -13.60 -11.35
N LYS A 222 0.87 -14.81 -11.90
CA LYS A 222 1.10 -16.01 -11.09
C LYS A 222 2.35 -15.91 -10.23
N GLN A 223 3.46 -15.39 -10.77
CA GLN A 223 4.70 -15.19 -10.01
C GLN A 223 4.51 -14.19 -8.88
N ARG A 224 3.77 -13.10 -9.13
CA ARG A 224 3.42 -12.12 -8.09
C ARG A 224 2.61 -12.77 -6.96
N ASP A 225 1.55 -13.47 -7.30
CA ASP A 225 0.67 -14.12 -6.33
C ASP A 225 1.41 -15.18 -5.53
N GLN A 226 2.26 -15.99 -6.17
CA GLN A 226 3.10 -16.98 -5.51
C GLN A 226 4.11 -16.31 -4.55
N PHE A 227 4.70 -15.17 -4.93
CA PHE A 227 5.61 -14.43 -4.05
C PHE A 227 4.88 -13.86 -2.83
N ILE A 228 3.71 -13.25 -3.04
CA ILE A 228 2.87 -12.74 -1.95
C ILE A 228 2.48 -13.87 -1.01
N GLN A 229 2.01 -15.00 -1.54
CA GLN A 229 1.62 -16.16 -0.74
C GLN A 229 2.80 -16.70 0.09
N LEU A 230 3.99 -16.77 -0.48
CA LEU A 230 5.22 -17.18 0.22
C LEU A 230 5.52 -16.27 1.43
N ILE A 231 5.33 -14.97 1.28
CA ILE A 231 5.50 -14.00 2.37
C ILE A 231 4.40 -14.17 3.43
N LEU A 232 3.13 -14.29 3.02
CA LEU A 232 2.00 -14.47 3.95
C LEU A 232 2.13 -15.77 4.74
N ASP A 233 2.55 -16.86 4.11
CA ASP A 233 2.82 -18.14 4.79
C ASP A 233 3.96 -18.01 5.81
N THR A 234 4.98 -17.24 5.48
CA THR A 234 6.07 -16.94 6.42
C THR A 234 5.57 -16.13 7.61
N ARG A 235 4.73 -15.12 7.39
CA ARG A 235 4.07 -14.36 8.46
C ARG A 235 3.29 -15.29 9.39
N ASN A 236 2.46 -16.17 8.83
CA ASN A 236 1.67 -17.14 9.59
C ASN A 236 2.54 -18.10 10.41
N ARG A 237 3.70 -18.52 9.90
CA ARG A 237 4.66 -19.36 10.64
C ARG A 237 5.32 -18.59 11.79
N LEU A 238 5.75 -17.35 11.54
CA LEU A 238 6.33 -16.47 12.56
C LEU A 238 5.31 -16.15 13.66
N GLU A 239 4.05 -15.89 13.33
CA GLU A 239 3.00 -15.64 14.32
C GLU A 239 2.81 -16.85 15.26
N ARG A 240 2.73 -18.06 14.70
CA ARG A 240 2.69 -19.30 15.49
C ARG A 240 3.95 -19.52 16.31
N LEU A 241 5.12 -19.18 15.78
CA LEU A 241 6.39 -19.26 16.50
C LEU A 241 6.40 -18.32 17.72
N TYR A 242 5.97 -17.09 17.55
CA TYR A 242 5.97 -16.08 18.64
C TYR A 242 4.94 -16.37 19.73
N ALA A 243 3.94 -17.19 19.46
CA ALA A 243 3.01 -17.69 20.47
C ALA A 243 3.60 -18.80 21.36
N GLN A 244 4.80 -19.33 21.05
CA GLN A 244 5.43 -20.39 21.84
C GLN A 244 6.16 -19.84 23.06
N PRO A 245 6.17 -20.53 24.20
CA PRO A 245 6.86 -20.11 25.42
C PRO A 245 8.38 -20.39 25.36
N LEU A 246 9.07 -19.77 24.39
CA LEU A 246 10.52 -19.93 24.22
C LEU A 246 11.28 -18.80 24.94
N ALA A 247 12.47 -19.12 25.46
CA ALA A 247 13.41 -18.11 25.92
C ALA A 247 13.86 -17.21 24.75
N ALA A 248 14.15 -15.93 25.02
CA ALA A 248 14.41 -14.93 23.99
C ALA A 248 15.50 -15.36 22.98
N ASP A 249 16.60 -15.95 23.43
CA ASP A 249 17.68 -16.38 22.53
C ASP A 249 17.27 -17.58 21.66
N ALA A 250 16.44 -18.50 22.18
CA ALA A 250 15.87 -19.59 21.39
C ALA A 250 14.88 -19.04 20.35
N MET A 251 14.07 -18.06 20.73
CA MET A 251 13.14 -17.37 19.84
C MET A 251 13.88 -16.64 18.72
N ARG A 252 14.99 -15.93 19.01
CA ARG A 252 15.82 -15.26 17.99
C ARG A 252 16.39 -16.25 16.97
N ARG A 253 16.91 -17.39 17.44
CA ARG A 253 17.42 -18.44 16.54
C ARG A 253 16.31 -19.03 15.66
N ALA A 254 15.15 -19.31 16.22
CA ALA A 254 14.00 -19.84 15.47
C ALA A 254 13.48 -18.81 14.44
N LYS A 255 13.37 -17.53 14.82
CA LYS A 255 13.04 -16.42 13.91
C LYS A 255 14.03 -16.34 12.74
N ALA A 256 15.34 -16.39 13.02
CA ALA A 256 16.36 -16.37 11.97
C ALA A 256 16.22 -17.58 11.03
N ALA A 257 15.94 -18.76 11.56
CA ALA A 257 15.72 -19.97 10.77
C ALA A 257 14.49 -19.86 9.83
N GLU A 258 13.41 -19.19 10.26
CA GLU A 258 12.23 -18.93 9.40
C GLU A 258 12.56 -17.95 8.27
N PHE A 259 13.37 -16.89 8.48
CA PHE A 259 13.80 -16.02 7.39
C PHE A 259 14.76 -16.71 6.42
N GLU A 260 15.64 -17.60 6.90
CA GLU A 260 16.47 -18.42 6.00
C GLU A 260 15.62 -19.45 5.24
N ARG A 261 14.56 -19.98 5.85
CA ARG A 261 13.57 -20.80 5.16
C ARG A 261 12.89 -20.00 4.04
N LEU A 262 12.43 -18.79 4.29
CA LEU A 262 11.85 -17.90 3.28
C LEU A 262 12.79 -17.72 2.08
N ARG A 263 14.10 -17.50 2.32
CA ARG A 263 15.09 -17.38 1.24
C ARG A 263 15.27 -18.68 0.44
N ARG A 264 15.25 -19.83 1.10
CA ARG A 264 15.35 -21.14 0.42
C ARG A 264 14.10 -21.41 -0.41
N ASP A 265 12.92 -21.23 0.18
CA ASP A 265 11.64 -21.48 -0.48
C ASP A 265 11.47 -20.56 -1.71
N TYR A 266 11.91 -19.28 -1.60
CA TYR A 266 11.96 -18.36 -2.72
C TYR A 266 12.88 -18.85 -3.85
N ARG A 267 14.12 -19.24 -3.54
CA ARG A 267 15.06 -19.76 -4.55
C ARG A 267 14.51 -21.00 -5.24
N GLN A 268 13.93 -21.91 -4.48
CA GLN A 268 13.28 -23.11 -5.04
C GLN A 268 12.15 -22.72 -5.99
N LEU A 269 11.28 -21.80 -5.61
CA LEU A 269 10.16 -21.31 -6.42
C LEU A 269 10.66 -20.64 -7.71
N ARG A 270 11.63 -19.74 -7.59
CA ARG A 270 12.27 -19.05 -8.71
C ARG A 270 12.86 -20.04 -9.72
N ASP A 271 13.65 -20.99 -9.25
CA ASP A 271 14.42 -21.88 -10.11
C ASP A 271 13.55 -22.99 -10.71
N SER A 272 12.53 -23.50 -9.98
CA SER A 272 11.68 -24.59 -10.46
C SER A 272 10.43 -24.15 -11.23
N GLN A 273 9.87 -22.96 -10.96
CA GLN A 273 8.60 -22.54 -11.53
C GLN A 273 8.68 -21.25 -12.35
N TRP A 274 9.69 -20.40 -12.14
CA TRP A 274 9.82 -19.11 -12.82
C TRP A 274 10.94 -19.06 -13.85
N ALA A 275 11.49 -20.20 -14.20
CA ALA A 275 12.62 -20.31 -15.13
C ALA A 275 13.80 -19.37 -14.77
N GLY A 276 14.05 -19.15 -13.48
CA GLY A 276 15.12 -18.30 -12.99
C GLY A 276 14.84 -16.80 -13.02
N ASP A 277 13.59 -16.35 -13.18
CA ASP A 277 13.25 -14.93 -13.15
C ASP A 277 13.58 -14.29 -11.80
N GLN A 278 14.47 -13.30 -11.81
CA GLN A 278 15.10 -12.69 -10.62
C GLN A 278 14.37 -11.42 -10.13
N ARG A 279 13.14 -11.14 -10.56
CA ARG A 279 12.44 -9.90 -10.28
C ARG A 279 12.32 -9.55 -8.78
N TYR A 280 12.33 -10.52 -7.89
CA TYR A 280 12.27 -10.33 -6.44
C TYR A 280 13.62 -10.54 -5.73
N ASP A 281 14.71 -10.86 -6.45
CA ASP A 281 16.03 -11.11 -5.86
C ASP A 281 16.51 -9.89 -5.05
N ALA A 282 16.36 -8.69 -5.58
CA ALA A 282 16.75 -7.47 -4.89
C ALA A 282 15.99 -7.28 -3.56
N TRP A 283 14.74 -7.74 -3.48
CA TRP A 283 13.96 -7.67 -2.25
C TRP A 283 14.39 -8.73 -1.23
N ILE A 284 14.52 -9.99 -1.66
CA ILE A 284 14.77 -11.13 -0.78
C ILE A 284 16.21 -11.13 -0.20
N ASN A 285 17.17 -10.57 -0.95
CA ASN A 285 18.57 -10.52 -0.56
C ASN A 285 18.91 -9.39 0.43
N GLN A 286 17.98 -8.46 0.69
CA GLN A 286 18.16 -7.48 1.75
C GLN A 286 17.93 -8.09 3.14
N PRO A 287 18.37 -7.41 4.24
CA PRO A 287 18.06 -7.86 5.58
C PRO A 287 16.55 -8.03 5.79
N LEU A 288 16.15 -9.24 6.17
CA LEU A 288 14.76 -9.58 6.45
C LEU A 288 14.49 -9.46 7.95
N ASN A 289 13.36 -8.86 8.29
CA ASN A 289 12.84 -8.77 9.65
C ASN A 289 11.31 -8.64 9.62
N ASN A 290 10.65 -8.63 10.76
CA ASN A 290 9.19 -8.58 10.83
C ASN A 290 8.60 -7.34 10.16
N ALA A 291 9.21 -6.17 10.35
CA ALA A 291 8.72 -4.91 9.79
C ALA A 291 8.74 -4.89 8.26
N ARG A 292 9.69 -5.62 7.64
CA ARG A 292 9.79 -5.74 6.18
C ARG A 292 8.64 -6.56 5.57
N LEU A 293 8.02 -7.43 6.36
CA LEU A 293 6.89 -8.23 5.90
C LEU A 293 5.54 -7.51 6.05
N LEU A 294 5.50 -6.38 6.79
CA LEU A 294 4.24 -5.68 7.08
C LEU A 294 3.44 -5.28 5.83
N PRO A 295 4.04 -4.68 4.78
CA PRO A 295 3.27 -4.25 3.61
C PRO A 295 2.43 -5.36 3.00
N PHE A 296 2.95 -6.59 2.91
CA PHE A 296 2.22 -7.72 2.30
C PHE A 296 0.97 -8.13 3.07
N GLY A 297 0.95 -8.00 4.39
CA GLY A 297 -0.26 -8.22 5.18
C GLY A 297 -1.25 -7.06 5.09
N LEU A 298 -0.77 -5.84 4.82
CA LEU A 298 -1.61 -4.67 4.73
C LEU A 298 -2.31 -4.56 3.35
N TYR A 299 -1.59 -4.83 2.27
CA TYR A 299 -2.06 -4.56 0.90
C TYR A 299 -2.79 -5.74 0.25
N ASP A 300 -2.44 -6.97 0.59
CA ASP A 300 -2.88 -8.16 -0.16
C ASP A 300 -3.83 -9.08 0.61
N GLN A 301 -4.00 -8.86 1.92
CA GLN A 301 -4.74 -9.78 2.80
C GLN A 301 -6.19 -10.02 2.35
N TRP A 302 -6.92 -8.98 2.00
CA TRP A 302 -8.36 -9.06 1.69
C TRP A 302 -8.69 -8.89 0.20
N VAL A 303 -7.70 -8.83 -0.68
CA VAL A 303 -7.91 -8.70 -2.13
C VAL A 303 -8.82 -9.82 -2.67
N PRO A 304 -8.66 -11.11 -2.29
CA PRO A 304 -9.56 -12.16 -2.75
C PRO A 304 -11.02 -11.96 -2.29
N ALA A 305 -11.22 -11.45 -1.05
CA ALA A 305 -12.56 -11.16 -0.55
C ALA A 305 -13.25 -10.03 -1.33
N PHE A 306 -12.52 -8.95 -1.66
CA PHE A 306 -13.05 -7.88 -2.50
C PHE A 306 -13.32 -8.35 -3.93
N ALA A 307 -12.51 -9.24 -4.48
CA ALA A 307 -12.77 -9.86 -5.77
C ALA A 307 -14.05 -10.71 -5.76
N ALA A 308 -14.27 -11.48 -4.70
CA ALA A 308 -15.49 -12.24 -4.51
C ALA A 308 -16.72 -11.31 -4.39
N LEU A 309 -16.63 -10.25 -3.61
CA LEU A 309 -17.69 -9.25 -3.46
C LEU A 309 -18.02 -8.58 -4.79
N PHE A 310 -17.04 -8.19 -5.59
CA PHE A 310 -17.23 -7.59 -6.91
C PHE A 310 -18.01 -8.53 -7.86
N ARG A 311 -17.68 -9.83 -7.84
CA ARG A 311 -18.42 -10.84 -8.62
C ARG A 311 -19.86 -11.02 -8.12
N GLN A 312 -20.08 -11.03 -6.80
CA GLN A 312 -21.44 -11.10 -6.20
C GLN A 312 -22.30 -9.91 -6.62
N GLU A 313 -21.68 -8.74 -6.76
CA GLU A 313 -22.35 -7.53 -7.25
C GLU A 313 -22.45 -7.46 -8.80
N GLY A 314 -22.19 -8.58 -9.48
CA GLY A 314 -22.32 -8.70 -10.94
C GLY A 314 -21.28 -7.95 -11.75
N GLY A 315 -20.16 -7.58 -11.15
CA GLY A 315 -19.12 -6.79 -11.79
C GLY A 315 -19.48 -5.31 -11.98
N ASP A 316 -20.51 -4.84 -11.28
CA ASP A 316 -20.97 -3.44 -11.31
C ASP A 316 -20.24 -2.62 -10.24
N TRP A 317 -19.54 -1.58 -10.65
CA TRP A 317 -18.76 -0.76 -9.75
C TRP A 317 -19.59 0.00 -8.71
N LEU A 318 -20.76 0.52 -9.09
CA LEU A 318 -21.60 1.28 -8.14
C LEU A 318 -22.19 0.38 -7.06
N ARG A 319 -22.65 -0.82 -7.43
CA ARG A 319 -23.12 -1.83 -6.48
C ARG A 319 -21.99 -2.29 -5.56
N PHE A 320 -20.83 -2.58 -6.15
CA PHE A 320 -19.64 -2.96 -5.39
C PHE A 320 -19.26 -1.91 -4.36
N TYR A 321 -19.16 -0.63 -4.74
CA TYR A 321 -18.85 0.43 -3.78
C TYR A 321 -19.92 0.56 -2.69
N GLY A 322 -21.18 0.40 -3.04
CA GLY A 322 -22.27 0.36 -2.05
C GLY A 322 -22.09 -0.78 -1.03
N ALA A 323 -21.73 -1.98 -1.50
CA ALA A 323 -21.45 -3.13 -0.63
C ALA A 323 -20.18 -2.92 0.22
N VAL A 324 -19.12 -2.33 -0.33
CA VAL A 324 -17.91 -1.96 0.40
C VAL A 324 -18.20 -0.94 1.51
N GLU A 325 -19.03 0.08 1.22
CA GLU A 325 -19.47 1.07 2.22
C GLU A 325 -20.25 0.42 3.37
N GLN A 326 -21.14 -0.51 3.07
CA GLN A 326 -21.88 -1.28 4.09
C GLN A 326 -20.91 -2.10 4.95
N LEU A 327 -19.98 -2.82 4.31
CA LEU A 327 -18.98 -3.62 4.99
C LEU A 327 -18.09 -2.73 5.90
N GLY A 328 -17.66 -1.56 5.41
CA GLY A 328 -16.84 -0.62 6.15
C GLY A 328 -17.52 -0.02 7.39
N ARG A 329 -18.86 0.03 7.43
CA ARG A 329 -19.63 0.49 8.61
C ARG A 329 -19.74 -0.56 9.73
N LEU A 330 -19.40 -1.82 9.44
CA LEU A 330 -19.44 -2.87 10.45
C LEU A 330 -18.34 -2.65 11.50
N PRO A 331 -18.55 -3.07 12.76
CA PRO A 331 -17.46 -3.22 13.72
C PRO A 331 -16.33 -4.08 13.17
N VAL A 332 -15.08 -3.78 13.57
CA VAL A 332 -13.86 -4.41 13.02
C VAL A 332 -13.94 -5.94 12.99
N GLU A 333 -14.38 -6.58 14.08
CA GLU A 333 -14.46 -8.04 14.17
C GLU A 333 -15.50 -8.63 13.21
N GLN A 334 -16.65 -7.98 13.08
CA GLN A 334 -17.70 -8.42 12.15
C GLN A 334 -17.24 -8.23 10.70
N ARG A 335 -16.60 -7.09 10.39
CA ARG A 335 -16.01 -6.81 9.07
C ARG A 335 -15.00 -7.87 8.68
N LYS A 336 -14.04 -8.19 9.58
CA LYS A 336 -13.04 -9.24 9.35
C LYS A 336 -13.68 -10.63 9.20
N SER A 337 -14.72 -10.92 9.97
CA SER A 337 -15.48 -12.18 9.82
C SER A 337 -16.14 -12.30 8.46
N THR A 338 -16.80 -11.22 7.99
CA THR A 338 -17.45 -11.19 6.68
C THR A 338 -16.41 -11.32 5.54
N LEU A 339 -15.26 -10.63 5.63
CA LEU A 339 -14.19 -10.76 4.65
C LEU A 339 -13.67 -12.20 4.55
N ARG A 340 -13.48 -12.89 5.68
CA ARG A 340 -13.11 -14.33 5.69
C ARG A 340 -14.15 -15.23 5.04
N GLN A 341 -15.43 -14.94 5.25
CA GLN A 341 -16.52 -15.69 4.61
C GLN A 341 -16.54 -15.51 3.09
N LEU A 342 -16.35 -14.27 2.61
CA LEU A 342 -16.25 -13.96 1.19
C LEU A 342 -15.08 -14.72 0.54
N GLU A 343 -13.91 -14.73 1.17
CA GLU A 343 -12.73 -15.47 0.70
C GLU A 343 -12.97 -16.98 0.67
N GLY A 344 -13.67 -17.53 1.68
CA GLY A 344 -14.00 -18.95 1.77
C GLY A 344 -14.95 -19.43 0.66
N HIS A 345 -15.91 -18.60 0.27
CA HIS A 345 -16.83 -18.92 -0.84
C HIS A 345 -16.11 -18.99 -2.20
N ASP A 346 -15.08 -18.19 -2.40
CA ASP A 346 -14.31 -18.18 -3.65
C ASP A 346 -13.46 -19.46 -3.85
N ARG A 347 -12.94 -20.01 -2.75
CA ARG A 347 -12.13 -21.26 -2.77
C ARG A 347 -12.96 -22.51 -3.08
N GLN A 348 -14.29 -22.45 -2.96
CA GLN A 348 -15.15 -23.60 -3.20
C GLN A 348 -15.64 -23.73 -4.65
N GLY A 349 -15.32 -22.80 -5.54
CA GLY A 349 -15.73 -22.81 -6.96
C GLY A 349 -17.25 -22.65 -7.17
N PRO A 350 -17.74 -22.47 -8.41
CA PRO A 350 -19.17 -22.44 -8.66
C PRO A 350 -19.74 -23.82 -8.34
N ILE A 351 -20.73 -23.86 -7.44
CA ILE A 351 -21.56 -25.07 -7.24
C ILE A 351 -22.20 -25.38 -8.58
N ALA A 352 -21.73 -26.45 -9.19
CA ALA A 352 -22.31 -26.99 -10.42
C ALA A 352 -23.81 -27.27 -10.18
N GLY A 353 -24.68 -26.67 -11.01
CA GLY A 353 -25.98 -27.24 -11.26
C GLY A 353 -27.18 -26.57 -10.58
N LYS A 354 -27.77 -25.59 -11.27
CA LYS A 354 -29.19 -25.66 -11.53
C LYS A 354 -29.40 -25.48 -13.03
N PRO A 355 -30.10 -26.42 -13.72
CA PRO A 355 -30.44 -26.24 -15.12
C PRO A 355 -31.40 -25.05 -15.24
N ALA A 356 -31.17 -24.23 -16.27
CA ALA A 356 -32.08 -23.14 -16.64
C ALA A 356 -33.47 -23.71 -16.92
N PRO A 357 -34.55 -23.03 -16.51
CA PRO A 357 -35.89 -23.41 -16.97
C PRO A 357 -35.99 -23.12 -18.46
N THR A 358 -36.30 -24.17 -19.21
CA THR A 358 -36.76 -24.08 -20.59
C THR A 358 -38.13 -23.38 -20.63
N PHE A 359 -38.15 -22.22 -21.29
CA PHE A 359 -39.31 -21.74 -22.04
C PHE A 359 -38.85 -21.04 -23.30
#